data_65ad0f3e207aa0e9ace99f6174fdd26a
#
_entry.id   65ad0f3e207aa0e9ace99f6174fdd26a
#
_cell.length_a   1.000
_cell.length_b   1.000
_cell.length_c   1.000
_cell.angle_alpha   90.00
_cell.angle_beta   90.00
_cell.angle_gamma   90.00
#
_symmetry.space_group_name_H-M   'P 1'
#
loop_
_entity.id
_entity.type
_entity.pdbx_description
1 polymer ?
#
loop_
_entity_poly.entity_id
_entity_poly.type
_entity_poly.pdbx_seq_one_letter_code
_entity_poly.pdbx_strand_id
1 'polypeptide(L)'
;MNIWFRQHRFALGAAFGQLRKAPGSFLFNVLVVAVALALPFAGVTLLDNVRPMSEQLSVDPEISLFMKTDAPREQAQALAPQLQQILAGSKAKVSFIPREQALDNLKAKSGLTDVIETLGDNPLPDSYVMKLEGFTSRASDAARVDGIAEQMKALPGVDSVQVDSAWVKRLAALLGVLRLVLLLLAVTLGVVVIAVVFNTIRLQVLTQRDEIAVSKLLGATDNFIHRPFYYTGALLGLCAGAVALGAVALALRPLNAAIAEFARLYASEFQLATLPPLGVAGLLAISAGLGLVGAMLSVQRHLARLN
;
A
#
# COMPACT_ATOMS: atom_id res chain seq x y z
N MET A 1 5.79 -1.24 -45.64
CA MET A 1 5.53 -0.53 -44.38
C MET A 1 4.01 -0.52 -44.13
N ASN A 2 3.54 -1.25 -43.11
CA ASN A 2 2.11 -1.55 -42.91
C ASN A 2 1.27 -0.29 -42.80
N ILE A 3 0.12 -0.24 -43.52
CA ILE A 3 -0.89 0.84 -43.50
C ILE A 3 -1.29 1.18 -42.06
N TRP A 4 -1.35 0.15 -41.22
CA TRP A 4 -1.64 0.26 -39.79
C TRP A 4 -0.65 1.20 -39.04
N PHE A 5 0.66 1.02 -39.24
CA PHE A 5 1.69 1.83 -38.57
C PHE A 5 1.65 3.32 -39.02
N ARG A 6 1.36 3.54 -40.30
CA ARG A 6 1.21 4.90 -40.85
C ARG A 6 0.02 5.63 -40.26
N GLN A 7 -1.11 4.93 -40.04
CA GLN A 7 -2.31 5.49 -39.44
C GLN A 7 -2.10 5.88 -37.97
N HIS A 8 -1.38 5.06 -37.17
CA HIS A 8 -1.07 5.38 -35.77
C HIS A 8 -0.12 6.58 -35.65
N ARG A 9 0.89 6.65 -36.54
CA ARG A 9 1.82 7.79 -36.59
C ARG A 9 1.12 9.09 -36.97
N PHE A 10 0.16 9.04 -37.89
CA PHE A 10 -0.67 10.17 -38.25
C PHE A 10 -1.55 10.62 -37.06
N ALA A 11 -2.22 9.69 -36.40
CA ALA A 11 -3.09 9.99 -35.28
C ALA A 11 -2.32 10.59 -34.07
N LEU A 12 -1.12 10.08 -33.79
CA LEU A 12 -0.20 10.67 -32.81
C LEU A 12 0.21 12.10 -33.19
N GLY A 13 0.59 12.30 -34.48
CA GLY A 13 0.93 13.64 -34.99
C GLY A 13 -0.22 14.62 -34.90
N ALA A 14 -1.45 14.18 -35.21
CA ALA A 14 -2.65 14.98 -35.07
C ALA A 14 -2.94 15.35 -33.60
N ALA A 15 -2.79 14.39 -32.67
CA ALA A 15 -2.94 14.66 -31.24
C ALA A 15 -1.92 15.71 -30.74
N PHE A 16 -0.65 15.60 -31.09
CA PHE A 16 0.36 16.62 -30.80
C PHE A 16 0.08 17.97 -31.47
N GLY A 17 -0.46 17.97 -32.70
CA GLY A 17 -0.88 19.18 -33.39
C GLY A 17 -2.00 19.91 -32.64
N GLN A 18 -2.96 19.18 -32.08
CA GLN A 18 -4.02 19.76 -31.25
C GLN A 18 -3.50 20.39 -29.96
N LEU A 19 -2.53 19.75 -29.30
CA LEU A 19 -1.87 20.33 -28.13
C LEU A 19 -1.24 21.71 -28.43
N ARG A 20 -0.66 21.83 -29.63
CA ARG A 20 -0.02 23.10 -30.04
C ARG A 20 -1.03 24.20 -30.43
N LYS A 21 -2.21 23.83 -30.88
CA LYS A 21 -3.26 24.81 -31.26
C LYS A 21 -3.90 25.51 -30.04
N ALA A 22 -4.02 24.81 -28.90
CA ALA A 22 -4.62 25.38 -27.69
C ALA A 22 -3.85 24.93 -26.42
N PRO A 23 -2.58 25.39 -26.23
CA PRO A 23 -1.71 24.91 -25.16
C PRO A 23 -2.23 25.25 -23.77
N GLY A 24 -2.86 26.43 -23.59
CA GLY A 24 -3.40 26.84 -22.30
C GLY A 24 -4.55 25.96 -21.81
N SER A 25 -5.48 25.59 -22.70
CA SER A 25 -6.59 24.70 -22.37
C SER A 25 -6.09 23.28 -22.05
N PHE A 26 -5.11 22.79 -22.81
CA PHE A 26 -4.51 21.49 -22.54
C PHE A 26 -3.82 21.47 -21.19
N LEU A 27 -2.96 22.47 -20.92
CA LEU A 27 -2.24 22.59 -19.65
C LEU A 27 -3.19 22.67 -18.46
N PHE A 28 -4.26 23.45 -18.58
CA PHE A 28 -5.30 23.54 -17.54
C PHE A 28 -5.96 22.18 -17.27
N ASN A 29 -6.34 21.45 -18.32
CA ASN A 29 -6.92 20.12 -18.16
C ASN A 29 -5.94 19.12 -17.55
N VAL A 30 -4.65 19.16 -17.96
CA VAL A 30 -3.59 18.35 -17.34
C VAL A 30 -3.48 18.66 -15.86
N LEU A 31 -3.50 19.93 -15.46
CA LEU A 31 -3.40 20.35 -14.07
C LEU A 31 -4.60 19.86 -13.24
N VAL A 32 -5.81 20.01 -13.75
CA VAL A 32 -7.03 19.54 -13.08
C VAL A 32 -6.99 18.02 -12.85
N VAL A 33 -6.62 17.27 -13.89
CA VAL A 33 -6.50 15.81 -13.81
C VAL A 33 -5.32 15.41 -12.91
N ALA A 34 -4.20 16.12 -12.94
CA ALA A 34 -3.05 15.86 -12.09
C ALA A 34 -3.38 16.07 -10.61
N VAL A 35 -4.12 17.10 -10.24
CA VAL A 35 -4.60 17.31 -8.86
C VAL A 35 -5.48 16.16 -8.40
N ALA A 36 -6.39 15.66 -9.24
CA ALA A 36 -7.21 14.51 -8.92
C ALA A 36 -6.40 13.22 -8.74
N LEU A 37 -5.33 13.02 -9.53
CA LEU A 37 -4.45 11.85 -9.43
C LEU A 37 -3.43 11.96 -8.31
N ALA A 38 -3.04 13.16 -7.90
CA ALA A 38 -1.99 13.37 -6.90
C ALA A 38 -2.31 12.71 -5.56
N LEU A 39 -3.56 12.78 -5.11
CA LEU A 39 -3.97 12.22 -3.82
C LEU A 39 -3.92 10.68 -3.79
N PRO A 40 -4.49 9.94 -4.77
CA PRO A 40 -4.28 8.48 -4.84
C PRO A 40 -2.81 8.10 -4.96
N PHE A 41 -2.02 8.84 -5.74
CA PHE A 41 -0.60 8.54 -5.93
C PHE A 41 0.20 8.77 -4.65
N ALA A 42 -0.10 9.84 -3.90
CA ALA A 42 0.46 10.05 -2.57
C ALA A 42 0.08 8.91 -1.61
N GLY A 43 -1.17 8.46 -1.65
CA GLY A 43 -1.64 7.33 -0.85
C GLY A 43 -0.90 6.03 -1.16
N VAL A 44 -0.71 5.69 -2.44
CA VAL A 44 0.09 4.52 -2.85
C VAL A 44 1.53 4.65 -2.39
N THR A 45 2.14 5.85 -2.56
CA THR A 45 3.51 6.12 -2.12
C THR A 45 3.64 5.94 -0.60
N LEU A 46 2.68 6.44 0.17
CA LEU A 46 2.66 6.30 1.63
C LEU A 46 2.55 4.83 2.04
N LEU A 47 1.63 4.07 1.44
CA LEU A 47 1.44 2.64 1.73
C LEU A 47 2.70 1.82 1.40
N ASP A 48 3.37 2.14 0.30
CA ASP A 48 4.61 1.46 -0.10
C ASP A 48 5.75 1.73 0.88
N ASN A 49 5.81 2.92 1.46
CA ASN A 49 6.79 3.29 2.48
C ASN A 49 6.49 2.72 3.87
N VAL A 50 5.23 2.54 4.23
CA VAL A 50 4.84 1.97 5.52
C VAL A 50 4.98 0.44 5.54
N ARG A 51 4.90 -0.21 4.38
CA ARG A 51 5.00 -1.65 4.26
C ARG A 51 6.32 -2.24 4.78
N PRO A 52 7.53 -1.72 4.43
CA PRO A 52 8.78 -2.20 4.99
C PRO A 52 8.89 -1.97 6.50
N MET A 53 8.35 -0.85 7.01
CA MET A 53 8.28 -0.61 8.46
C MET A 53 7.44 -1.69 9.15
N SER A 54 6.29 -2.02 8.60
CA SER A 54 5.43 -3.09 9.12
C SER A 54 6.14 -4.46 9.05
N GLU A 55 6.98 -4.70 8.05
CA GLU A 55 7.79 -5.92 7.92
C GLU A 55 9.02 -5.92 8.84
N GLN A 56 9.62 -4.76 9.11
CA GLN A 56 10.74 -4.61 10.07
C GLN A 56 10.26 -4.55 11.53
N LEU A 57 9.06 -4.01 11.77
CA LEU A 57 8.37 -4.06 13.06
C LEU A 57 7.64 -5.38 13.28
N SER A 58 7.63 -6.30 12.32
CA SER A 58 7.33 -7.70 12.58
C SER A 58 8.50 -8.27 13.40
N VAL A 59 8.58 -7.84 14.65
CA VAL A 59 9.16 -8.64 15.72
C VAL A 59 8.52 -10.00 15.52
N ASP A 60 9.33 -11.03 15.24
CA ASP A 60 8.85 -12.40 15.16
C ASP A 60 7.86 -12.60 16.30
N PRO A 61 6.61 -13.02 16.04
CA PRO A 61 5.61 -13.07 17.09
C PRO A 61 6.17 -13.91 18.24
N GLU A 62 6.24 -13.27 19.40
CA GLU A 62 6.72 -13.91 20.60
C GLU A 62 5.52 -14.45 21.36
N ILE A 63 5.52 -15.75 21.62
CA ILE A 63 4.55 -16.41 22.47
C ILE A 63 5.23 -16.64 23.80
N SER A 64 4.71 -16.04 24.87
CA SER A 64 5.14 -16.27 26.25
C SER A 64 4.14 -17.18 26.94
N LEU A 65 4.61 -18.34 27.37
CA LEU A 65 3.84 -19.30 28.12
C LEU A 65 4.28 -19.23 29.57
N PHE A 66 3.38 -18.98 30.48
CA PHE A 66 3.62 -18.91 31.91
C PHE A 66 3.07 -20.17 32.60
N MET A 67 3.88 -20.77 33.42
CA MET A 67 3.49 -21.90 34.24
C MET A 67 2.70 -21.42 35.48
N LYS A 68 1.96 -22.33 36.10
CA LYS A 68 1.39 -22.05 37.42
C LYS A 68 2.50 -21.83 38.44
N THR A 69 2.32 -20.89 39.35
CA THR A 69 3.33 -20.56 40.37
C THR A 69 3.67 -21.70 41.28
N ASP A 70 2.76 -22.66 41.49
CA ASP A 70 2.88 -23.86 42.29
C ASP A 70 3.40 -25.08 41.50
N ALA A 71 3.59 -24.94 40.18
CA ALA A 71 4.06 -26.06 39.34
C ALA A 71 5.52 -26.42 39.63
N PRO A 72 5.83 -27.71 39.79
CA PRO A 72 7.20 -28.18 39.94
C PRO A 72 8.03 -27.87 38.68
N ARG A 73 9.29 -27.47 38.85
CA ARG A 73 10.20 -27.15 37.73
C ARG A 73 10.42 -28.34 36.78
N GLU A 74 10.38 -29.56 37.30
CA GLU A 74 10.48 -30.78 36.49
C GLU A 74 9.30 -30.90 35.51
N GLN A 75 8.10 -30.51 35.94
CA GLN A 75 6.91 -30.47 35.08
C GLN A 75 7.03 -29.38 33.98
N ALA A 76 7.59 -28.23 34.34
CA ALA A 76 7.86 -27.17 33.35
C ALA A 76 8.85 -27.67 32.28
N GLN A 77 9.95 -28.30 32.69
CA GLN A 77 10.96 -28.84 31.77
C GLN A 77 10.43 -29.99 30.90
N ALA A 78 9.53 -30.82 31.41
CA ALA A 78 8.90 -31.91 30.67
C ALA A 78 7.98 -31.44 29.51
N LEU A 79 7.60 -30.16 29.49
CA LEU A 79 6.83 -29.58 28.40
C LEU A 79 7.65 -29.27 27.15
N ALA A 80 8.97 -29.17 27.25
CA ALA A 80 9.81 -28.76 26.11
C ALA A 80 9.63 -29.64 24.86
N PRO A 81 9.54 -30.98 24.90
CA PRO A 81 9.30 -31.82 23.75
C PRO A 81 7.90 -31.58 23.13
N GLN A 82 6.88 -31.37 23.96
CA GLN A 82 5.52 -31.13 23.52
C GLN A 82 5.41 -29.77 22.81
N LEU A 83 6.06 -28.74 23.34
CA LEU A 83 6.17 -27.43 22.70
C LEU A 83 6.87 -27.50 21.34
N GLN A 84 7.97 -28.29 21.25
CA GLN A 84 8.64 -28.52 19.98
C GLN A 84 7.76 -29.26 18.98
N GLN A 85 6.92 -30.18 19.41
CA GLN A 85 6.00 -30.91 18.55
C GLN A 85 4.88 -29.99 18.02
N ILE A 86 4.31 -29.13 18.86
CA ILE A 86 3.30 -28.12 18.44
C ILE A 86 3.91 -27.15 17.43
N LEU A 87 5.19 -26.81 17.58
CA LEU A 87 5.93 -25.89 16.73
C LEU A 87 6.60 -26.56 15.52
N ALA A 88 6.49 -27.88 15.34
CA ALA A 88 7.22 -28.64 14.32
C ALA A 88 6.96 -28.18 12.86
N GLY A 89 5.88 -27.43 12.60
CA GLY A 89 5.60 -26.80 11.30
C GLY A 89 6.08 -25.35 11.16
N SER A 90 6.78 -24.82 12.16
CA SER A 90 7.20 -23.41 12.22
C SER A 90 8.68 -23.34 12.59
N LYS A 91 9.41 -22.38 11.97
CA LYS A 91 10.78 -22.07 12.43
C LYS A 91 10.67 -21.29 13.74
N ALA A 92 10.73 -22.00 14.86
CA ALA A 92 10.59 -21.41 16.17
C ALA A 92 11.82 -21.66 17.04
N LYS A 93 12.26 -20.62 17.76
CA LYS A 93 13.26 -20.74 18.83
C LYS A 93 12.54 -20.78 20.17
N VAL A 94 12.67 -21.86 20.87
CA VAL A 94 12.07 -22.07 22.19
C VAL A 94 13.16 -21.82 23.26
N SER A 95 12.89 -20.91 24.20
CA SER A 95 13.78 -20.59 25.30
C SER A 95 13.03 -20.77 26.62
N PHE A 96 13.57 -21.58 27.51
CA PHE A 96 13.08 -21.70 28.89
C PHE A 96 13.70 -20.60 29.76
N ILE A 97 12.87 -19.88 30.50
CA ILE A 97 13.28 -18.81 31.41
C ILE A 97 12.85 -19.20 32.82
N PRO A 98 13.80 -19.61 33.67
CA PRO A 98 13.53 -19.87 35.09
C PRO A 98 13.04 -18.59 35.81
N ARG A 99 12.21 -18.77 36.84
CA ARG A 99 11.66 -17.65 37.64
C ARG A 99 12.74 -16.73 38.24
N GLU A 100 13.93 -17.28 38.55
CA GLU A 100 15.07 -16.49 39.06
C GLU A 100 15.61 -15.55 37.97
N GLN A 101 15.80 -16.08 36.77
CA GLN A 101 16.27 -15.31 35.63
C GLN A 101 15.22 -14.27 35.17
N ALA A 102 13.94 -14.61 35.27
CA ALA A 102 12.86 -13.66 34.98
C ALA A 102 12.89 -12.47 35.95
N LEU A 103 13.15 -12.74 37.23
CA LEU A 103 13.29 -11.70 38.27
C LEU A 103 14.52 -10.82 38.04
N ASP A 104 15.66 -11.42 37.71
CA ASP A 104 16.88 -10.66 37.40
C ASP A 104 16.71 -9.77 36.16
N ASN A 105 16.07 -10.28 35.12
CA ASN A 105 15.72 -9.52 33.94
C ASN A 105 14.77 -8.36 34.26
N LEU A 106 13.79 -8.57 35.12
CA LEU A 106 12.85 -7.55 35.55
C LEU A 106 13.57 -6.44 36.35
N LYS A 107 14.41 -6.82 37.32
CA LYS A 107 15.23 -5.86 38.08
C LYS A 107 16.13 -5.01 37.19
N ALA A 108 16.79 -5.64 36.20
CA ALA A 108 17.70 -4.95 35.29
C ALA A 108 17.00 -3.97 34.35
N LYS A 109 15.75 -4.28 33.89
CA LYS A 109 15.04 -3.49 32.89
C LYS A 109 14.09 -2.45 33.46
N SER A 110 13.48 -2.68 34.62
CA SER A 110 12.42 -1.84 35.17
C SER A 110 12.88 -0.80 36.19
N GLY A 111 14.09 -0.92 36.75
CA GLY A 111 14.55 -0.06 37.84
C GLY A 111 13.75 -0.20 39.14
N LEU A 112 12.86 -1.20 39.24
CA LEU A 112 11.97 -1.44 40.37
C LEU A 112 12.60 -2.35 41.45
N THR A 113 13.91 -2.30 41.61
CA THR A 113 14.66 -3.18 42.56
C THR A 113 14.10 -3.07 43.97
N ASP A 114 13.88 -1.85 44.46
CA ASP A 114 13.41 -1.58 45.84
C ASP A 114 11.99 -2.13 46.10
N VAL A 115 11.12 -2.09 45.07
CA VAL A 115 9.73 -2.57 45.17
C VAL A 115 9.72 -4.11 45.25
N ILE A 116 10.56 -4.75 44.46
CA ILE A 116 10.64 -6.22 44.40
C ILE A 116 11.24 -6.78 45.69
N GLU A 117 12.22 -6.10 46.29
CA GLU A 117 12.80 -6.51 47.59
C GLU A 117 11.80 -6.46 48.75
N THR A 118 10.79 -5.58 48.63
CA THR A 118 9.72 -5.46 49.65
C THR A 118 8.73 -6.65 49.60
N LEU A 119 8.64 -7.38 48.48
CA LEU A 119 7.71 -8.51 48.33
C LEU A 119 8.18 -9.82 49.00
N GLY A 120 9.45 -9.93 49.38
CA GLY A 120 10.03 -11.04 50.13
C GLY A 120 10.28 -12.32 49.32
N ASP A 121 9.26 -12.85 48.64
CA ASP A 121 9.34 -14.02 47.78
C ASP A 121 9.19 -13.67 46.30
N ASN A 122 9.80 -14.46 45.40
CA ASN A 122 9.69 -14.27 43.97
C ASN A 122 8.29 -14.66 43.46
N PRO A 123 7.46 -13.70 43.05
CA PRO A 123 6.09 -13.96 42.60
C PRO A 123 6.02 -14.48 41.14
N LEU A 124 7.16 -14.51 40.41
CA LEU A 124 7.19 -14.88 39.02
C LEU A 124 7.18 -16.39 38.83
N PRO A 125 6.41 -16.93 37.89
CA PRO A 125 6.46 -18.34 37.49
C PRO A 125 7.64 -18.64 36.56
N ASP A 126 7.96 -19.93 36.42
CA ASP A 126 8.77 -20.39 35.28
C ASP A 126 8.02 -20.14 33.97
N SER A 127 8.74 -19.81 32.91
CA SER A 127 8.13 -19.47 31.64
C SER A 127 8.91 -19.97 30.43
N TYR A 128 8.19 -20.10 29.32
CA TYR A 128 8.79 -20.35 28.01
C TYR A 128 8.55 -19.15 27.10
N VAL A 129 9.58 -18.72 26.41
CA VAL A 129 9.51 -17.71 25.38
C VAL A 129 9.84 -18.35 24.05
N MET A 130 8.89 -18.23 23.12
CA MET A 130 8.98 -18.84 21.79
C MET A 130 8.92 -17.74 20.74
N LYS A 131 10.00 -17.57 19.99
CA LYS A 131 10.09 -16.65 18.85
C LYS A 131 9.80 -17.42 17.58
N LEU A 132 8.77 -17.02 16.86
CA LEU A 132 8.31 -17.65 15.62
C LEU A 132 8.90 -16.90 14.42
N GLU A 133 9.95 -17.46 13.79
CA GLU A 133 10.60 -16.87 12.63
C GLU A 133 9.76 -17.08 11.33
N GLY A 134 9.71 -16.06 10.47
CA GLY A 134 9.07 -16.16 9.15
C GLY A 134 7.56 -15.95 9.13
N PHE A 135 6.96 -15.51 10.22
CA PHE A 135 5.59 -15.05 10.24
C PHE A 135 5.52 -13.60 9.77
N THR A 136 4.60 -13.33 8.86
CA THR A 136 4.36 -11.98 8.35
C THR A 136 3.09 -11.39 8.98
N SER A 137 2.92 -10.07 8.90
CA SER A 137 1.73 -9.37 9.44
C SER A 137 0.43 -9.69 8.67
N ARG A 138 0.32 -10.88 8.07
CA ARG A 138 -0.88 -11.31 7.35
C ARG A 138 -1.91 -11.88 8.31
N ALA A 139 -3.19 -11.67 8.01
CA ALA A 139 -4.29 -12.20 8.81
C ALA A 139 -4.26 -13.74 8.94
N SER A 140 -3.78 -14.45 7.91
CA SER A 140 -3.59 -15.90 7.92
C SER A 140 -2.55 -16.35 8.94
N ASP A 141 -1.45 -15.61 9.06
CA ASP A 141 -0.37 -15.93 9.98
C ASP A 141 -0.78 -15.63 11.42
N ALA A 142 -1.54 -14.55 11.64
CA ALA A 142 -2.11 -14.24 12.94
C ALA A 142 -3.06 -15.34 13.44
N ALA A 143 -3.93 -15.87 12.56
CA ALA A 143 -4.82 -16.98 12.92
C ALA A 143 -4.03 -18.28 13.27
N ARG A 144 -2.91 -18.52 12.58
CA ARG A 144 -2.03 -19.67 12.91
C ARG A 144 -1.37 -19.51 14.28
N VAL A 145 -0.88 -18.31 14.59
CA VAL A 145 -0.27 -18.00 15.91
C VAL A 145 -1.31 -18.17 17.01
N ASP A 146 -2.56 -17.71 16.80
CA ASP A 146 -3.63 -17.91 17.77
C ASP A 146 -3.95 -19.40 17.97
N GLY A 147 -4.00 -20.18 16.89
CA GLY A 147 -4.21 -21.62 16.96
C GLY A 147 -3.10 -22.35 17.73
N ILE A 148 -1.85 -21.93 17.56
CA ILE A 148 -0.70 -22.44 18.33
C ILE A 148 -0.84 -22.07 19.82
N ALA A 149 -1.19 -20.82 20.11
CA ALA A 149 -1.36 -20.34 21.49
C ALA A 149 -2.48 -21.10 22.24
N GLU A 150 -3.62 -21.36 21.57
CA GLU A 150 -4.72 -22.14 22.15
C GLU A 150 -4.32 -23.62 22.43
N GLN A 151 -3.53 -24.25 21.55
CA GLN A 151 -3.01 -25.58 21.79
C GLN A 151 -2.05 -25.60 23.00
N MET A 152 -1.20 -24.58 23.15
CA MET A 152 -0.30 -24.44 24.28
C MET A 152 -1.03 -24.20 25.60
N LYS A 153 -2.11 -23.41 25.56
CA LYS A 153 -2.95 -23.14 26.75
C LYS A 153 -3.63 -24.40 27.31
N ALA A 154 -3.85 -25.39 26.45
CA ALA A 154 -4.45 -26.67 26.85
C ALA A 154 -3.44 -27.62 27.54
N LEU A 155 -2.13 -27.29 27.61
CA LEU A 155 -1.13 -28.12 28.20
C LEU A 155 -1.24 -28.13 29.74
N PRO A 156 -0.92 -29.26 30.39
CA PRO A 156 -1.02 -29.39 31.85
C PRO A 156 0.03 -28.51 32.55
N GLY A 157 -0.38 -27.81 33.61
CA GLY A 157 0.49 -26.94 34.39
C GLY A 157 0.72 -25.55 33.80
N VAL A 158 0.13 -25.22 32.64
CA VAL A 158 0.12 -23.89 32.07
C VAL A 158 -0.95 -23.06 32.77
N ASP A 159 -0.59 -21.84 33.16
CA ASP A 159 -1.53 -20.84 33.71
C ASP A 159 -2.05 -19.91 32.62
N SER A 160 -1.14 -19.30 31.88
CA SER A 160 -1.52 -18.39 30.83
C SER A 160 -0.54 -18.43 29.65
N VAL A 161 -1.08 -18.12 28.47
CA VAL A 161 -0.31 -17.96 27.24
C VAL A 161 -0.57 -16.56 26.71
N GLN A 162 0.47 -15.76 26.61
CA GLN A 162 0.42 -14.41 26.07
C GLN A 162 1.07 -14.39 24.69
N VAL A 163 0.36 -13.83 23.72
CA VAL A 163 0.87 -13.61 22.37
C VAL A 163 1.13 -12.13 22.22
N ASP A 164 2.40 -11.74 22.13
CA ASP A 164 2.78 -10.33 22.00
C ASP A 164 2.55 -9.77 20.57
N SER A 165 1.50 -10.25 19.93
CA SER A 165 1.11 -9.81 18.58
C SER A 165 -0.18 -8.97 18.55
N ALA A 166 -0.78 -8.67 19.70
CA ALA A 166 -2.04 -7.93 19.74
C ALA A 166 -1.94 -6.53 19.10
N TRP A 167 -0.81 -5.84 19.29
CA TRP A 167 -0.55 -4.54 18.66
C TRP A 167 -0.31 -4.68 17.16
N VAL A 168 0.38 -5.76 16.71
CA VAL A 168 0.62 -6.06 15.27
C VAL A 168 -0.70 -6.28 14.55
N LYS A 169 -1.63 -7.05 15.16
CA LYS A 169 -2.99 -7.26 14.63
C LYS A 169 -3.76 -5.95 14.50
N ARG A 170 -3.69 -5.08 15.52
CA ARG A 170 -4.34 -3.76 15.49
C ARG A 170 -3.73 -2.88 14.40
N LEU A 171 -2.41 -2.88 14.25
CA LEU A 171 -1.71 -2.14 13.20
C LEU A 171 -2.08 -2.67 11.81
N ALA A 172 -2.06 -3.99 11.61
CA ALA A 172 -2.46 -4.62 10.35
C ALA A 172 -3.93 -4.30 9.97
N ALA A 173 -4.83 -4.34 10.95
CA ALA A 173 -6.23 -3.96 10.75
C ALA A 173 -6.36 -2.47 10.37
N LEU A 174 -5.64 -1.57 11.05
CA LEU A 174 -5.61 -0.14 10.74
C LEU A 174 -5.10 0.11 9.32
N LEU A 175 -3.99 -0.53 8.93
CA LEU A 175 -3.44 -0.44 7.56
C LEU A 175 -4.42 -1.02 6.52
N GLY A 176 -5.15 -2.08 6.86
CA GLY A 176 -6.20 -2.65 6.04
C GLY A 176 -7.34 -1.65 5.78
N VAL A 177 -7.82 -0.99 6.81
CA VAL A 177 -8.84 0.08 6.71
C VAL A 177 -8.31 1.25 5.88
N LEU A 178 -7.10 1.71 6.15
CA LEU A 178 -6.47 2.79 5.38
C LEU A 178 -6.38 2.45 3.90
N ARG A 179 -5.95 1.22 3.56
CA ARG A 179 -5.90 0.73 2.18
C ARG A 179 -7.27 0.74 1.51
N LEU A 180 -8.31 0.31 2.23
CA LEU A 180 -9.69 0.33 1.70
C LEU A 180 -10.17 1.75 1.41
N VAL A 181 -9.93 2.68 2.35
CA VAL A 181 -10.28 4.11 2.17
C VAL A 181 -9.56 4.70 0.97
N LEU A 182 -8.25 4.46 0.84
CA LEU A 182 -7.46 4.94 -0.29
C LEU A 182 -7.92 4.33 -1.62
N LEU A 183 -8.34 3.06 -1.63
CA LEU A 183 -8.89 2.41 -2.81
C LEU A 183 -10.22 3.03 -3.23
N LEU A 184 -11.13 3.25 -2.29
CA LEU A 184 -12.41 3.93 -2.57
C LEU A 184 -12.18 5.35 -3.11
N LEU A 185 -11.25 6.08 -2.52
CA LEU A 185 -10.84 7.40 -2.97
C LEU A 185 -10.27 7.35 -4.40
N ALA A 186 -9.36 6.40 -4.68
CA ALA A 186 -8.77 6.21 -6.01
C ALA A 186 -9.83 5.90 -7.07
N VAL A 187 -10.81 5.04 -6.76
CA VAL A 187 -11.94 4.73 -7.66
C VAL A 187 -12.77 5.98 -7.91
N THR A 188 -13.14 6.71 -6.85
CA THR A 188 -13.95 7.93 -6.98
C THR A 188 -13.25 8.98 -7.83
N LEU A 189 -11.97 9.26 -7.54
CA LEU A 189 -11.18 10.22 -8.31
C LEU A 189 -10.89 9.74 -9.73
N GLY A 190 -10.75 8.42 -9.95
CA GLY A 190 -10.66 7.83 -11.27
C GLY A 190 -11.91 8.10 -12.12
N VAL A 191 -13.11 8.01 -11.53
CA VAL A 191 -14.37 8.39 -12.20
C VAL A 191 -14.38 9.88 -12.53
N VAL A 192 -13.89 10.73 -11.62
CA VAL A 192 -13.76 12.18 -11.88
C VAL A 192 -12.82 12.45 -13.05
N VAL A 193 -11.67 11.77 -13.11
CA VAL A 193 -10.73 11.88 -14.24
C VAL A 193 -11.40 11.49 -15.55
N ILE A 194 -12.11 10.37 -15.59
CA ILE A 194 -12.86 9.92 -16.77
C ILE A 194 -13.89 11.00 -17.19
N ALA A 195 -14.62 11.59 -16.25
CA ALA A 195 -15.62 12.61 -16.52
C ALA A 195 -14.99 13.91 -17.07
N VAL A 196 -13.84 14.33 -16.52
CA VAL A 196 -13.11 15.51 -17.00
C VAL A 196 -12.59 15.28 -18.42
N VAL A 197 -11.95 14.14 -18.69
CA VAL A 197 -11.48 13.80 -20.04
C VAL A 197 -12.64 13.65 -21.01
N PHE A 198 -13.72 13.00 -20.60
CA PHE A 198 -14.95 12.89 -21.40
C PHE A 198 -15.44 14.26 -21.83
N ASN A 199 -15.55 15.22 -20.91
CA ASN A 199 -16.01 16.58 -21.23
C ASN A 199 -15.02 17.33 -22.12
N THR A 200 -13.73 17.19 -21.89
CA THR A 200 -12.68 17.80 -22.72
C THR A 200 -12.75 17.31 -24.16
N ILE A 201 -12.83 15.99 -24.35
CA ILE A 201 -12.92 15.40 -25.70
C ILE A 201 -14.25 15.75 -26.37
N ARG A 202 -15.36 15.81 -25.61
CA ARG A 202 -16.64 16.29 -26.13
C ARG A 202 -16.52 17.68 -26.74
N LEU A 203 -15.92 18.62 -26.02
CA LEU A 203 -15.72 19.98 -26.51
C LEU A 203 -14.83 20.00 -27.75
N GLN A 204 -13.78 19.20 -27.82
CA GLN A 204 -12.91 19.07 -28.99
C GLN A 204 -13.68 18.54 -30.22
N VAL A 205 -14.49 17.49 -30.05
CA VAL A 205 -15.32 16.92 -31.12
C VAL A 205 -16.33 17.98 -31.64
N LEU A 206 -16.93 18.74 -30.73
CA LEU A 206 -17.86 19.81 -31.12
C LEU A 206 -17.17 20.95 -31.88
N THR A 207 -15.98 21.36 -31.48
CA THR A 207 -15.20 22.41 -32.14
C THR A 207 -14.69 21.97 -33.52
N GLN A 208 -14.46 20.68 -33.74
CA GLN A 208 -13.97 20.12 -35.01
C GLN A 208 -15.08 19.51 -35.87
N ARG A 209 -16.33 19.80 -35.54
CA ARG A 209 -17.50 19.19 -36.19
C ARG A 209 -17.48 19.33 -37.73
N ASP A 210 -17.12 20.49 -38.24
CA ASP A 210 -17.11 20.77 -39.69
C ASP A 210 -15.97 20.02 -40.41
N GLU A 211 -14.79 19.94 -39.78
CA GLU A 211 -13.67 19.16 -40.29
C GLU A 211 -14.00 17.65 -40.33
N ILE A 212 -14.72 17.16 -39.31
CA ILE A 212 -15.21 15.78 -39.25
C ILE A 212 -16.24 15.50 -40.34
N ALA A 213 -17.18 16.42 -40.57
CA ALA A 213 -18.21 16.28 -41.62
C ALA A 213 -17.58 16.22 -43.03
N VAL A 214 -16.64 17.10 -43.33
CA VAL A 214 -15.90 17.07 -44.61
C VAL A 214 -15.13 15.77 -44.77
N SER A 215 -14.47 15.29 -43.70
CA SER A 215 -13.74 14.03 -43.75
C SER A 215 -14.65 12.83 -44.03
N LYS A 216 -15.88 12.82 -43.46
CA LYS A 216 -16.88 11.78 -43.76
C LYS A 216 -17.34 11.82 -45.20
N LEU A 217 -17.58 13.01 -45.76
CA LEU A 217 -17.95 13.18 -47.16
C LEU A 217 -16.87 12.66 -48.12
N LEU A 218 -15.59 12.73 -47.71
CA LEU A 218 -14.45 12.19 -48.45
C LEU A 218 -14.25 10.68 -48.25
N GLY A 219 -15.13 10.02 -47.48
CA GLY A 219 -15.11 8.55 -47.26
C GLY A 219 -14.22 8.09 -46.12
N ALA A 220 -13.87 8.97 -45.17
CA ALA A 220 -13.11 8.53 -43.98
C ALA A 220 -13.96 7.62 -43.08
N THR A 221 -13.39 6.51 -42.65
CA THR A 221 -14.04 5.58 -41.72
C THR A 221 -14.13 6.15 -40.31
N ASP A 222 -15.15 5.78 -39.54
CA ASP A 222 -15.32 6.20 -38.15
C ASP A 222 -14.11 5.88 -37.29
N ASN A 223 -13.51 4.71 -37.47
CA ASN A 223 -12.28 4.32 -36.77
C ASN A 223 -11.08 5.24 -37.08
N PHE A 224 -11.00 5.80 -38.27
CA PHE A 224 -9.95 6.75 -38.62
C PHE A 224 -10.16 8.09 -37.91
N ILE A 225 -11.43 8.56 -37.86
CA ILE A 225 -11.81 9.81 -37.19
C ILE A 225 -11.66 9.75 -35.68
N HIS A 226 -11.92 8.57 -35.06
CA HIS A 226 -11.87 8.39 -33.61
C HIS A 226 -10.45 8.37 -33.05
N ARG A 227 -9.49 7.79 -33.77
CA ARG A 227 -8.12 7.55 -33.29
C ARG A 227 -7.41 8.79 -32.72
N PRO A 228 -7.38 9.96 -33.36
CA PRO A 228 -6.73 11.14 -32.80
C PRO A 228 -7.23 11.51 -31.42
N PHE A 229 -8.54 11.42 -31.17
CA PHE A 229 -9.14 11.72 -29.87
C PHE A 229 -8.74 10.71 -28.79
N TYR A 230 -8.62 9.44 -29.13
CA TYR A 230 -8.13 8.41 -28.21
C TYR A 230 -6.70 8.68 -27.76
N TYR A 231 -5.83 9.06 -28.70
CA TYR A 231 -4.45 9.44 -28.38
C TYR A 231 -4.39 10.73 -27.56
N THR A 232 -5.24 11.69 -27.86
CA THR A 232 -5.31 12.95 -27.08
C THR A 232 -5.71 12.66 -25.62
N GLY A 233 -6.72 11.81 -25.40
CA GLY A 233 -7.13 11.41 -24.05
C GLY A 233 -6.04 10.63 -23.32
N ALA A 234 -5.39 9.68 -23.98
CA ALA A 234 -4.28 8.92 -23.39
C ALA A 234 -3.08 9.81 -23.04
N LEU A 235 -2.70 10.73 -23.93
CA LEU A 235 -1.64 11.72 -23.68
C LEU A 235 -1.99 12.66 -22.54
N LEU A 236 -3.24 13.13 -22.46
CA LEU A 236 -3.69 13.98 -21.36
C LEU A 236 -3.56 13.24 -20.02
N GLY A 237 -4.03 11.98 -19.96
CA GLY A 237 -3.89 11.14 -18.77
C GLY A 237 -2.42 10.88 -18.40
N LEU A 238 -1.57 10.57 -19.39
CA LEU A 238 -0.15 10.34 -19.21
C LEU A 238 0.58 11.58 -18.66
N CYS A 239 0.36 12.75 -19.29
CA CYS A 239 0.96 14.01 -18.85
C CYS A 239 0.48 14.38 -17.44
N ALA A 240 -0.81 14.23 -17.17
CA ALA A 240 -1.38 14.49 -15.86
C ALA A 240 -0.81 13.53 -14.79
N GLY A 241 -0.66 12.27 -15.11
CA GLY A 241 -0.02 11.28 -14.24
C GLY A 241 1.45 11.63 -13.95
N ALA A 242 2.19 12.07 -14.97
CA ALA A 242 3.58 12.51 -14.79
C ALA A 242 3.68 13.75 -13.90
N VAL A 243 2.80 14.74 -14.09
CA VAL A 243 2.73 15.94 -13.25
C VAL A 243 2.35 15.57 -11.81
N ALA A 244 1.37 14.69 -11.63
CA ALA A 244 0.95 14.21 -10.31
C ALA A 244 2.09 13.49 -9.57
N LEU A 245 2.80 12.57 -10.22
CA LEU A 245 3.97 11.89 -9.65
C LEU A 245 5.10 12.88 -9.31
N GLY A 246 5.35 13.85 -10.20
CA GLY A 246 6.31 14.92 -9.94
C GLY A 246 5.95 15.75 -8.72
N ALA A 247 4.66 16.11 -8.58
CA ALA A 247 4.16 16.85 -7.43
C ALA A 247 4.31 16.06 -6.13
N VAL A 248 3.99 14.76 -6.14
CA VAL A 248 4.19 13.86 -4.99
C VAL A 248 5.68 13.77 -4.63
N ALA A 249 6.57 13.55 -5.61
CA ALA A 249 8.01 13.48 -5.38
C ALA A 249 8.58 14.79 -4.82
N LEU A 250 8.07 15.95 -5.27
CA LEU A 250 8.46 17.25 -4.73
C LEU A 250 7.96 17.44 -3.29
N ALA A 251 6.73 16.99 -2.98
CA ALA A 251 6.17 17.07 -1.63
C ALA A 251 6.91 16.19 -0.63
N LEU A 252 7.54 15.10 -1.06
CA LEU A 252 8.37 14.25 -0.18
C LEU A 252 9.59 14.98 0.38
N ARG A 253 10.13 15.99 -0.31
CA ARG A 253 11.33 16.73 0.14
C ARG A 253 11.12 17.47 1.48
N PRO A 254 10.15 18.40 1.59
CA PRO A 254 9.88 19.08 2.86
C PRO A 254 9.39 18.11 3.93
N LEU A 255 8.63 17.07 3.55
CA LEU A 255 8.16 16.06 4.47
C LEU A 255 9.33 15.25 5.07
N ASN A 256 10.30 14.84 4.25
CA ASN A 256 11.51 14.16 4.73
C ASN A 256 12.37 15.06 5.62
N ALA A 257 12.42 16.35 5.35
CA ALA A 257 13.14 17.28 6.22
C ALA A 257 12.51 17.34 7.64
N ALA A 258 11.18 17.41 7.71
CA ALA A 258 10.46 17.38 8.98
C ALA A 258 10.59 16.01 9.71
N ILE A 259 10.52 14.90 8.95
CA ILE A 259 10.70 13.55 9.49
C ILE A 259 12.13 13.37 10.02
N ALA A 260 13.15 13.85 9.33
CA ALA A 260 14.53 13.72 9.76
C ALA A 260 14.80 14.43 11.09
N GLU A 261 14.18 15.59 11.33
CA GLU A 261 14.27 16.29 12.60
C GLU A 261 13.66 15.48 13.75
N PHE A 262 12.48 14.89 13.50
CA PHE A 262 11.82 14.02 14.47
C PHE A 262 12.58 12.69 14.68
N ALA A 263 13.06 12.07 13.61
CA ALA A 263 13.78 10.79 13.65
C ALA A 263 15.08 10.87 14.44
N ARG A 264 15.78 12.01 14.41
CA ARG A 264 17.01 12.26 15.22
C ARG A 264 16.75 12.14 16.72
N LEU A 265 15.57 12.53 17.19
CA LEU A 265 15.19 12.40 18.62
C LEU A 265 15.10 10.94 19.07
N TYR A 266 14.87 10.01 18.12
CA TYR A 266 14.69 8.57 18.36
C TYR A 266 15.82 7.71 17.79
N ALA A 267 16.96 8.33 17.43
CA ALA A 267 18.11 7.66 16.78
C ALA A 267 17.71 6.79 15.56
N SER A 268 16.73 7.26 14.78
CA SER A 268 16.21 6.59 13.58
C SER A 268 16.66 7.35 12.32
N GLU A 269 16.96 6.61 11.25
CA GLU A 269 17.31 7.15 9.93
C GLU A 269 16.13 7.03 8.93
N PHE A 270 14.90 6.94 9.44
CA PHE A 270 13.74 6.75 8.58
C PHE A 270 13.52 7.93 7.62
N GLN A 271 13.37 7.62 6.34
CA GLN A 271 13.02 8.57 5.28
C GLN A 271 12.02 7.93 4.33
N LEU A 272 11.10 8.73 3.81
CA LEU A 272 10.16 8.31 2.78
C LEU A 272 10.89 8.24 1.43
N ALA A 273 10.84 7.09 0.80
CA ALA A 273 11.37 6.86 -0.54
C ALA A 273 10.33 7.18 -1.62
N THR A 274 10.79 7.58 -2.79
CA THR A 274 9.95 7.66 -3.99
C THR A 274 9.57 6.26 -4.45
N LEU A 275 8.47 6.14 -5.19
CA LEU A 275 8.03 4.87 -5.76
C LEU A 275 9.11 4.23 -6.65
N PRO A 276 9.23 2.89 -6.64
CA PRO A 276 10.13 2.17 -7.52
C PRO A 276 9.72 2.37 -8.99
N PRO A 277 10.66 2.24 -9.95
CA PRO A 277 10.38 2.50 -11.38
C PRO A 277 9.19 1.72 -11.93
N LEU A 278 8.99 0.48 -11.49
CA LEU A 278 7.85 -0.34 -11.88
C LEU A 278 6.52 0.24 -11.37
N GLY A 279 6.50 0.75 -10.14
CA GLY A 279 5.34 1.44 -9.56
C GLY A 279 5.00 2.73 -10.33
N VAL A 280 6.02 3.53 -10.66
CA VAL A 280 5.87 4.73 -11.49
C VAL A 280 5.28 4.37 -12.86
N ALA A 281 5.84 3.36 -13.55
CA ALA A 281 5.33 2.91 -14.85
C ALA A 281 3.89 2.41 -14.76
N GLY A 282 3.54 1.68 -13.70
CA GLY A 282 2.18 1.19 -13.45
C GLY A 282 1.18 2.33 -13.28
N LEU A 283 1.51 3.35 -12.47
CA LEU A 283 0.64 4.51 -12.26
C LEU A 283 0.50 5.36 -13.53
N LEU A 284 1.56 5.52 -14.32
CA LEU A 284 1.49 6.19 -15.63
C LEU A 284 0.62 5.43 -16.62
N ALA A 285 0.70 4.09 -16.64
CA ALA A 285 -0.17 3.26 -17.48
C ALA A 285 -1.64 3.37 -17.06
N ILE A 286 -1.93 3.37 -15.75
CA ILE A 286 -3.29 3.55 -15.22
C ILE A 286 -3.84 4.93 -15.61
N SER A 287 -3.07 6.00 -15.44
CA SER A 287 -3.52 7.35 -15.79
C SER A 287 -3.75 7.52 -17.30
N ALA A 288 -2.88 6.98 -18.14
CA ALA A 288 -3.09 6.93 -19.58
C ALA A 288 -4.34 6.12 -19.97
N GLY A 289 -4.58 4.99 -19.28
CA GLY A 289 -5.76 4.15 -19.43
C GLY A 289 -7.06 4.87 -19.06
N LEU A 290 -7.09 5.59 -17.93
CA LEU A 290 -8.24 6.41 -17.52
C LEU A 290 -8.55 7.49 -18.55
N GLY A 291 -7.52 8.18 -19.07
CA GLY A 291 -7.66 9.17 -20.14
C GLY A 291 -8.18 8.55 -21.43
N LEU A 292 -7.68 7.38 -21.82
CA LEU A 292 -8.16 6.63 -22.97
C LEU A 292 -9.64 6.25 -22.82
N VAL A 293 -10.05 5.71 -21.68
CA VAL A 293 -11.44 5.31 -21.40
C VAL A 293 -12.37 6.52 -21.49
N GLY A 294 -12.00 7.65 -20.88
CA GLY A 294 -12.77 8.89 -20.95
C GLY A 294 -12.96 9.36 -22.39
N ALA A 295 -11.89 9.31 -23.20
CA ALA A 295 -11.95 9.67 -24.61
C ALA A 295 -12.82 8.70 -25.42
N MET A 296 -12.70 7.39 -25.20
CA MET A 296 -13.52 6.37 -25.87
C MET A 296 -15.00 6.57 -25.61
N LEU A 297 -15.38 6.74 -24.35
CA LEU A 297 -16.78 6.98 -23.97
C LEU A 297 -17.34 8.26 -24.61
N SER A 298 -16.52 9.33 -24.64
CA SER A 298 -16.93 10.61 -25.23
C SER A 298 -17.16 10.51 -26.73
N VAL A 299 -16.20 9.96 -27.45
CA VAL A 299 -16.24 9.84 -28.91
C VAL A 299 -17.38 8.93 -29.35
N GLN A 300 -17.55 7.75 -28.75
CA GLN A 300 -18.63 6.83 -29.08
C GLN A 300 -20.02 7.46 -28.89
N ARG A 301 -20.21 8.21 -27.79
CA ARG A 301 -21.52 8.81 -27.50
C ARG A 301 -21.86 10.00 -28.41
N HIS A 302 -20.88 10.79 -28.83
CA HIS A 302 -21.12 12.03 -29.54
C HIS A 302 -21.06 11.86 -31.06
N LEU A 303 -20.19 11.02 -31.60
CA LEU A 303 -20.13 10.73 -33.03
C LEU A 303 -21.29 9.83 -33.51
N ALA A 304 -21.80 8.94 -32.66
CA ALA A 304 -23.04 8.19 -32.96
C ALA A 304 -24.29 9.09 -33.14
N ARG A 305 -24.27 10.33 -32.66
CA ARG A 305 -25.38 11.30 -32.84
C ARG A 305 -25.22 12.18 -34.07
N LEU A 306 -24.12 12.10 -34.79
CA LEU A 306 -23.84 12.82 -36.01
C LEU A 306 -24.10 11.96 -37.29
N ASN A 307 -24.48 10.70 -37.09
CA ASN A 307 -25.03 9.79 -38.08
C ASN A 307 -26.55 9.85 -38.00
#